data_f50222dafa63547bb1332aa84a70e30b
#
_entry.id   f50222dafa63547bb1332aa84a70e30b
#
_cell.length_a   1.000
_cell.length_b   1.000
_cell.length_c   1.000
_cell.angle_alpha   90.00
_cell.angle_beta   90.00
_cell.angle_gamma   90.00
#
_symmetry.space_group_name_H-M   'P 1'
#
loop_
_entity.id
_entity.type
_entity.pdbx_description
1 polymer ?
#
loop_
_entity_poly.entity_id
_entity_poly.type
_entity_poly.pdbx_seq_one_letter_code
_entity_poly.pdbx_strand_id
1 'polypeptide(L)'
;MFIHQPFYSSGGSSRKTWPTGSDYNTHFEPXKSQPSQRTVGGSSSRSDLQATLRPSRTHRYALWVSAAPMAFLSRFSRNGTRSPSRGSREERNHHPILSVFELERLLYTGKTACNHADEVWPGLYLGDQDIAANRRELAHLRITHILNASHSKWRGGAEYYEGTGIRYLGIEAHDSPSFDMSPYFYPAADFIHQALNEGRILVHCAVGVSRSATLVLAYLMIRHHMPLVEAIKTVKDHRGIIPNRGFLRQLVALDNALRLKRSA
;
A
#
# COMPACT_ATOMS: atom_id res chain seq x y z
N MET A 1 -52.20 16.57 -29.99
CA MET A 1 -52.08 15.17 -29.59
C MET A 1 -50.86 14.59 -30.33
N PHE A 2 -49.68 14.80 -29.81
CA PHE A 2 -48.43 14.29 -30.38
C PHE A 2 -47.63 13.58 -29.28
N ILE A 3 -47.41 12.30 -29.47
CA ILE A 3 -46.69 11.43 -28.56
C ILE A 3 -45.23 11.41 -29.02
N HIS A 4 -44.31 11.85 -28.17
CA HIS A 4 -42.85 11.70 -28.39
C HIS A 4 -42.33 10.47 -27.69
N GLN A 5 -41.73 9.57 -28.43
CA GLN A 5 -40.96 8.45 -27.92
C GLN A 5 -39.48 8.84 -27.80
N PRO A 6 -38.76 8.41 -26.77
CA PRO A 6 -37.32 8.67 -26.68
C PRO A 6 -36.48 7.58 -27.35
N PHE A 7 -35.43 8.01 -28.04
CA PHE A 7 -34.42 7.18 -28.69
C PHE A 7 -33.53 6.50 -27.66
N TYR A 8 -33.38 5.21 -27.80
CA TYR A 8 -32.33 4.44 -27.10
C TYR A 8 -31.01 4.61 -27.86
N SER A 9 -29.99 5.15 -27.21
CA SER A 9 -28.63 5.19 -27.71
C SER A 9 -27.81 4.09 -27.01
N SER A 10 -27.31 3.17 -27.80
CA SER A 10 -26.41 2.10 -27.34
C SER A 10 -25.05 2.70 -26.95
N GLY A 11 -24.75 2.68 -25.68
CA GLY A 11 -23.46 3.15 -25.15
C GLY A 11 -22.35 2.12 -25.36
N GLY A 12 -21.37 2.49 -26.16
CA GLY A 12 -20.14 1.71 -26.32
C GLY A 12 -19.28 1.83 -25.08
N SER A 13 -18.83 0.69 -24.57
CA SER A 13 -17.86 0.60 -23.49
C SER A 13 -16.50 1.07 -24.00
N SER A 14 -16.11 2.28 -23.67
CA SER A 14 -14.75 2.74 -23.94
C SER A 14 -13.83 2.33 -22.79
N ARG A 15 -12.97 1.38 -23.06
CA ARG A 15 -11.84 1.05 -22.17
C ARG A 15 -10.88 2.24 -22.17
N LYS A 16 -10.76 2.90 -21.04
CA LYS A 16 -9.74 3.94 -20.86
C LYS A 16 -8.37 3.27 -20.76
N THR A 17 -7.59 3.38 -21.81
CA THR A 17 -6.18 3.00 -21.82
C THR A 17 -5.37 4.16 -21.24
N TRP A 18 -4.53 3.85 -20.27
CA TRP A 18 -3.62 4.82 -19.66
C TRP A 18 -2.46 5.08 -20.61
N PRO A 19 -2.06 6.32 -20.86
CA PRO A 19 -0.92 6.58 -21.73
C PRO A 19 0.37 6.14 -21.06
N THR A 20 1.12 5.31 -21.78
CA THR A 20 2.51 5.02 -21.47
C THR A 20 3.34 6.26 -21.80
N GLY A 21 4.11 6.72 -20.82
CA GLY A 21 4.84 7.97 -20.96
C GLY A 21 5.93 7.93 -22.00
N SER A 22 5.80 8.79 -22.94
CA SER A 22 6.88 9.48 -23.64
C SER A 22 6.20 10.49 -24.55
N ASP A 23 6.43 11.73 -24.25
CA ASP A 23 6.41 12.88 -25.17
C ASP A 23 5.92 14.14 -24.48
N TYR A 24 6.85 14.83 -23.85
CA TYR A 24 6.78 16.30 -23.71
C TYR A 24 8.21 16.84 -23.58
N ASN A 25 8.76 17.26 -24.70
CA ASN A 25 10.01 18.00 -24.75
C ASN A 25 9.68 19.46 -25.06
N THR A 26 9.85 20.34 -24.11
CA THR A 26 9.89 21.78 -24.38
C THR A 26 11.04 22.43 -23.63
N HIS A 27 11.88 23.09 -24.42
CA HIS A 27 13.10 23.77 -24.05
C HIS A 27 12.94 24.88 -23.02
N PHE A 28 13.83 24.90 -22.02
CA PHE A 28 14.19 26.12 -21.28
C PHE A 28 15.70 26.11 -21.02
N GLU A 29 16.38 27.20 -21.44
CA GLU A 29 17.83 27.39 -21.26
C GLU A 29 18.20 27.84 -19.86
N PRO A 30 19.38 27.39 -19.36
CA PRO A 30 19.86 27.83 -18.05
C PRO A 30 20.90 28.92 -18.09
N UNK A 31 20.88 29.73 -17.21
CA UNK A 31 21.71 30.64 -17.09
C UNK A 31 22.85 30.19 -16.39
N LYS A 32 23.73 30.77 -16.72
CA LYS A 32 25.08 30.54 -16.26
C LYS A 32 25.44 31.35 -15.00
N SER A 33 26.01 30.71 -14.02
CA SER A 33 26.87 31.39 -13.03
C SER A 33 28.04 30.48 -12.63
N GLN A 34 29.23 31.07 -12.61
CA GLN A 34 30.53 30.46 -12.49
C GLN A 34 30.95 30.09 -11.05
N PRO A 35 32.03 29.31 -10.92
CA PRO A 35 32.45 28.71 -9.64
C PRO A 35 33.54 29.50 -8.91
N SER A 36 33.62 29.32 -7.61
CA SER A 36 34.77 29.75 -6.82
C SER A 36 35.48 28.53 -6.21
N GLN A 37 36.78 28.49 -6.46
CA GLN A 37 37.74 27.51 -5.94
C GLN A 37 38.21 27.87 -4.52
N ARG A 38 38.49 26.87 -3.69
CA ARG A 38 39.66 26.81 -2.77
C ARG A 38 39.81 25.39 -2.23
N THR A 39 40.84 24.76 -2.54
CA THR A 39 42.08 24.17 -2.01
C THR A 39 42.11 23.96 -0.48
N VAL A 40 42.53 22.88 0.07
CA VAL A 40 43.68 22.03 0.20
C VAL A 40 43.69 21.32 1.59
N GLY A 41 44.22 20.16 1.66
CA GLY A 41 44.86 19.50 2.78
C GLY A 41 44.04 18.48 3.52
N GLY A 42 44.35 17.27 3.61
CA GLY A 42 45.48 16.42 3.73
C GLY A 42 45.37 15.49 4.91
N SER A 43 45.68 14.25 4.71
CA SER A 43 46.20 13.18 5.57
C SER A 43 45.25 12.10 6.05
N SER A 44 45.47 10.99 5.54
CA SER A 44 45.73 9.62 5.96
C SER A 44 45.37 9.18 7.39
N SER A 45 44.54 8.15 7.50
CA SER A 45 44.92 6.97 8.30
C SER A 45 43.98 5.77 8.03
N ARG A 46 44.61 4.63 7.86
CA ARG A 46 44.04 3.28 7.73
C ARG A 46 43.35 2.84 9.01
N SER A 47 42.25 2.13 8.92
CA SER A 47 42.06 0.87 9.65
C SER A 47 40.74 0.19 9.31
N ASP A 48 40.89 -1.03 8.94
CA ASP A 48 40.11 -2.25 9.20
C ASP A 48 38.76 -2.49 8.54
N LEU A 49 38.90 -3.32 7.50
CA LEU A 49 37.86 -4.11 6.87
C LEU A 49 37.27 -5.15 7.85
N GLN A 50 36.05 -4.99 8.27
CA GLN A 50 35.22 -6.12 8.71
C GLN A 50 34.03 -6.26 7.74
N ALA A 51 34.17 -7.26 6.88
CA ALA A 51 33.10 -7.67 5.99
C ALA A 51 32.06 -8.47 6.76
N THR A 52 30.97 -7.85 7.15
CA THR A 52 29.81 -8.57 7.66
C THR A 52 28.97 -9.08 6.47
N LEU A 53 28.97 -10.39 6.30
CA LEU A 53 28.13 -11.09 5.33
C LEU A 53 26.65 -10.84 5.62
N ARG A 54 25.99 -10.12 4.74
CA ARG A 54 24.53 -9.93 4.81
C ARG A 54 23.85 -11.16 4.21
N PRO A 55 22.81 -11.73 4.87
CA PRO A 55 22.10 -12.88 4.32
C PRO A 55 21.30 -12.50 3.07
N SER A 56 21.22 -13.43 2.13
CA SER A 56 20.56 -13.27 0.84
C SER A 56 19.04 -13.05 0.97
N ARG A 57 18.47 -12.42 -0.05
CA ARG A 57 17.06 -12.00 -0.12
C ARG A 57 16.04 -13.12 0.13
N THR A 58 16.39 -14.36 -0.16
CA THR A 58 15.52 -15.53 0.02
C THR A 58 15.24 -15.89 1.49
N HIS A 59 16.16 -15.52 2.40
CA HIS A 59 16.00 -15.83 3.83
C HIS A 59 15.01 -14.91 4.56
N ARG A 60 14.71 -13.72 4.01
CA ARG A 60 13.80 -12.77 4.67
C ARG A 60 12.33 -13.16 4.53
N TYR A 61 11.97 -13.84 3.43
CA TYR A 61 10.59 -14.31 3.23
C TYR A 61 10.21 -15.45 4.19
N ALA A 62 11.16 -16.33 4.50
CA ALA A 62 10.92 -17.47 5.38
C ALA A 62 10.66 -17.07 6.84
N LEU A 63 11.29 -15.98 7.30
CA LEU A 63 11.14 -15.51 8.68
C LEU A 63 9.80 -14.81 8.94
N TRP A 64 9.21 -14.20 7.91
CA TRP A 64 7.90 -13.54 8.05
C TRP A 64 6.72 -14.51 8.04
N VAL A 65 6.86 -15.64 7.34
CA VAL A 65 5.81 -16.67 7.28
C VAL A 65 5.75 -17.49 8.59
N SER A 66 6.86 -17.59 9.34
CA SER A 66 6.90 -18.36 10.58
C SER A 66 6.58 -17.54 11.84
N ALA A 67 6.43 -16.22 11.73
CA ALA A 67 6.13 -15.35 12.87
C ALA A 67 4.65 -14.97 13.02
N ALA A 68 3.75 -15.87 12.62
CA ALA A 68 2.37 -15.77 13.07
C ALA A 68 2.33 -16.19 14.54
N PRO A 69 1.92 -15.34 15.47
CA PRO A 69 1.91 -15.73 16.88
C PRO A 69 0.81 -16.74 17.12
N MET A 70 1.21 -17.98 17.29
CA MET A 70 0.40 -19.02 17.92
C MET A 70 0.24 -18.70 19.41
N ALA A 71 -0.50 -17.69 19.73
CA ALA A 71 -0.77 -17.38 21.12
C ALA A 71 -2.15 -16.75 21.32
N PHE A 72 -3.19 -17.52 21.13
CA PHE A 72 -4.46 -17.24 21.78
C PHE A 72 -5.33 -18.50 21.86
N LEU A 73 -4.85 -19.56 22.54
CA LEU A 73 -5.70 -20.67 22.95
C LEU A 73 -5.27 -21.15 24.35
N SER A 74 -5.69 -20.47 25.37
CA SER A 74 -5.92 -21.13 26.66
C SER A 74 -6.70 -20.20 27.56
N ARG A 75 -7.89 -20.51 27.76
CA ARG A 75 -8.72 -20.42 28.96
C ARG A 75 -10.19 -20.39 28.61
N PHE A 76 -10.73 -21.59 28.52
CA PHE A 76 -12.07 -21.88 28.99
C PHE A 76 -12.20 -23.42 29.00
N SER A 77 -11.98 -24.01 30.16
CA SER A 77 -12.21 -25.42 30.38
C SER A 77 -13.26 -25.62 31.47
N ARG A 78 -14.09 -26.60 31.19
CA ARG A 78 -14.99 -27.38 32.04
C ARG A 78 -16.44 -26.90 32.04
N ASN A 79 -17.38 -27.66 31.61
CA ASN A 79 -17.91 -28.96 31.98
C ASN A 79 -18.99 -29.39 30.99
N GLY A 80 -19.16 -30.70 30.82
CA GLY A 80 -20.37 -31.23 30.24
C GLY A 80 -20.15 -32.33 29.18
N THR A 81 -20.15 -33.56 29.68
CA THR A 81 -20.15 -34.80 28.92
C THR A 81 -21.37 -34.96 28.01
N ARG A 82 -21.15 -35.20 26.74
CA ARG A 82 -22.01 -36.09 25.89
C ARG A 82 -21.30 -36.40 24.58
N SER A 83 -21.12 -37.67 24.30
CA SER A 83 -20.57 -38.25 23.07
C SER A 83 -21.66 -38.56 22.03
N PRO A 84 -21.34 -39.08 20.86
CA PRO A 84 -21.04 -38.35 19.64
C PRO A 84 -22.00 -38.72 18.50
N SER A 85 -22.08 -37.89 17.51
CA SER A 85 -22.53 -38.34 16.21
C SER A 85 -21.55 -37.82 15.13
N ARG A 86 -21.03 -38.77 14.43
CA ARG A 86 -20.11 -38.70 13.31
C ARG A 86 -20.75 -37.91 12.17
N GLY A 87 -20.28 -36.72 11.92
CA GLY A 87 -20.59 -35.97 10.73
C GLY A 87 -19.36 -35.12 10.40
N SER A 88 -18.63 -35.56 9.39
CA SER A 88 -17.51 -34.79 8.87
C SER A 88 -18.03 -33.49 8.26
N ARG A 89 -18.12 -32.47 9.08
CA ARG A 89 -18.40 -31.11 8.62
C ARG A 89 -17.07 -30.48 8.40
N GLU A 90 -16.70 -30.24 7.14
CA GLU A 90 -15.62 -29.36 6.79
C GLU A 90 -15.85 -28.03 7.48
N GLU A 91 -15.04 -27.73 8.49
CA GLU A 91 -14.98 -26.40 9.09
C GLU A 91 -14.42 -25.45 8.04
N ARG A 92 -15.30 -24.88 7.24
CA ARG A 92 -14.94 -23.71 6.45
C ARG A 92 -14.59 -22.63 7.44
N ASN A 93 -13.34 -22.23 7.44
CA ASN A 93 -12.84 -21.09 8.21
C ASN A 93 -13.58 -19.81 7.76
N HIS A 94 -14.76 -19.62 8.33
CA HIS A 94 -15.53 -18.41 8.13
C HIS A 94 -14.99 -17.34 9.08
N HIS A 95 -14.01 -16.58 8.62
CA HIS A 95 -13.63 -15.35 9.31
C HIS A 95 -14.86 -14.44 9.37
N PRO A 96 -15.25 -13.99 10.54
CA PRO A 96 -16.45 -13.14 10.65
C PRO A 96 -16.26 -11.84 9.86
N ILE A 97 -17.29 -11.47 9.13
CA ILE A 97 -17.34 -10.18 8.45
C ILE A 97 -17.65 -9.13 9.51
N LEU A 98 -16.65 -8.33 9.86
CA LEU A 98 -16.83 -7.26 10.83
C LEU A 98 -17.58 -6.09 10.19
N SER A 99 -18.46 -5.48 10.95
CA SER A 99 -19.10 -4.22 10.58
C SER A 99 -18.07 -3.09 10.54
N VAL A 100 -18.39 -2.00 9.86
CA VAL A 100 -17.52 -0.81 9.80
C VAL A 100 -17.19 -0.30 11.21
N PHE A 101 -18.17 -0.33 12.12
CA PHE A 101 -17.96 0.06 13.51
C PHE A 101 -16.94 -0.82 14.24
N GLU A 102 -17.01 -2.12 14.03
CA GLU A 102 -16.04 -3.06 14.62
C GLU A 102 -14.65 -2.88 14.03
N LEU A 103 -14.56 -2.57 12.73
CA LEU A 103 -13.30 -2.26 12.07
C LEU A 103 -12.70 -0.95 12.62
N GLU A 104 -13.53 0.06 12.85
CA GLU A 104 -13.08 1.31 13.51
C GLU A 104 -12.52 1.02 14.90
N ARG A 105 -13.22 0.20 15.69
CA ARG A 105 -12.71 -0.21 17.01
C ARG A 105 -11.36 -0.92 16.91
N LEU A 106 -11.21 -1.81 15.95
CA LEU A 106 -9.95 -2.51 15.69
C LEU A 106 -8.82 -1.51 15.36
N LEU A 107 -9.11 -0.48 14.55
CA LEU A 107 -8.14 0.55 14.18
C LEU A 107 -7.70 1.43 15.36
N TYR A 108 -8.56 1.60 16.37
CA TYR A 108 -8.19 2.35 17.59
C TYR A 108 -7.40 1.52 18.60
N THR A 109 -7.27 0.21 18.39
CA THR A 109 -6.41 -0.65 19.21
C THR A 109 -5.07 -0.88 18.51
N GLY A 110 -4.06 -1.30 19.26
CA GLY A 110 -2.75 -1.61 18.74
C GLY A 110 -1.86 -0.38 18.51
N LYS A 111 -0.97 -0.47 17.54
CA LYS A 111 0.03 0.58 17.28
C LYS A 111 -0.63 1.86 16.79
N THR A 112 -0.30 2.97 17.43
CA THR A 112 -0.75 4.31 17.03
C THR A 112 0.39 5.16 16.45
N ALA A 113 1.62 4.77 16.71
CA ALA A 113 2.80 5.51 16.25
C ALA A 113 3.00 5.38 14.74
N CYS A 114 3.50 6.44 14.14
CA CYS A 114 3.88 6.52 12.74
C CYS A 114 5.25 7.19 12.63
N ASN A 115 6.14 6.61 11.84
CA ASN A 115 7.35 7.30 11.37
C ASN A 115 7.04 7.95 10.00
N HIS A 116 7.98 8.69 9.44
CA HIS A 116 7.80 9.23 8.09
C HIS A 116 7.64 8.11 7.06
N ALA A 117 8.29 6.96 7.29
CA ALA A 117 8.05 5.74 6.52
C ALA A 117 8.17 4.52 7.44
N ASP A 118 7.24 3.58 7.32
CA ASP A 118 7.28 2.29 8.01
C ASP A 118 7.18 1.17 6.97
N GLU A 119 8.04 0.16 7.08
CA GLU A 119 7.94 -1.05 6.26
C GLU A 119 6.80 -1.91 6.82
N VAL A 120 5.68 -1.97 6.10
CA VAL A 120 4.45 -2.67 6.54
C VAL A 120 4.31 -4.06 5.93
N TRP A 121 5.08 -4.33 4.89
CA TRP A 121 5.19 -5.62 4.21
C TRP A 121 6.56 -5.67 3.55
N PRO A 122 7.18 -6.83 3.34
CA PRO A 122 8.54 -6.87 2.78
C PRO A 122 8.72 -6.05 1.52
N GLY A 123 9.53 -5.01 1.57
CA GLY A 123 9.79 -4.08 0.47
C GLY A 123 8.71 -3.02 0.25
N LEU A 124 7.61 -3.08 1.00
CA LEU A 124 6.48 -2.15 0.89
C LEU A 124 6.48 -1.19 2.07
N TYR A 125 6.71 0.08 1.78
CA TYR A 125 6.74 1.16 2.76
C TYR A 125 5.47 2.00 2.66
N LEU A 126 4.92 2.34 3.81
CA LEU A 126 3.77 3.23 3.93
C LEU A 126 4.24 4.50 4.63
N GLY A 127 3.97 5.68 4.04
CA GLY A 127 4.53 6.91 4.57
C GLY A 127 3.74 8.17 4.25
N ASP A 128 4.34 9.29 4.64
CA ASP A 128 3.79 10.63 4.49
C ASP A 128 4.43 11.39 3.32
N GLN A 129 4.02 12.64 3.13
CA GLN A 129 4.57 13.49 2.07
C GLN A 129 6.02 13.93 2.35
N ASP A 130 6.44 13.94 3.61
CA ASP A 130 7.78 14.39 3.99
C ASP A 130 8.85 13.38 3.53
N ILE A 131 8.61 12.08 3.75
CA ILE A 131 9.51 11.05 3.21
C ILE A 131 9.50 11.05 1.68
N ALA A 132 8.33 11.26 1.07
CA ALA A 132 8.22 11.30 -0.40
C ALA A 132 9.01 12.47 -0.99
N ALA A 133 9.19 13.56 -0.24
CA ALA A 133 9.99 14.73 -0.66
C ALA A 133 11.47 14.59 -0.32
N ASN A 134 11.90 13.54 0.36
CA ASN A 134 13.28 13.37 0.83
C ASN A 134 14.03 12.37 -0.07
N ARG A 135 14.58 12.86 -1.18
CA ARG A 135 15.31 12.02 -2.17
C ARG A 135 16.47 11.24 -1.52
N ARG A 136 17.13 11.82 -0.53
CA ARG A 136 18.25 11.18 0.17
C ARG A 136 17.78 9.94 0.95
N GLU A 137 16.69 10.07 1.70
CA GLU A 137 16.10 8.95 2.44
C GLU A 137 15.49 7.90 1.51
N LEU A 138 14.85 8.32 0.42
CA LEU A 138 14.35 7.38 -0.60
C LEU A 138 15.48 6.52 -1.16
N ALA A 139 16.64 7.14 -1.45
CA ALA A 139 17.83 6.43 -1.91
C ALA A 139 18.37 5.48 -0.82
N HIS A 140 18.43 5.94 0.44
CA HIS A 140 18.85 5.13 1.57
C HIS A 140 17.96 3.89 1.76
N LEU A 141 16.65 4.05 1.63
CA LEU A 141 15.68 2.96 1.69
C LEU A 141 15.65 2.12 0.40
N ARG A 142 16.39 2.54 -0.63
CA ARG A 142 16.44 1.89 -1.96
C ARG A 142 15.06 1.81 -2.61
N ILE A 143 14.28 2.88 -2.49
CA ILE A 143 12.97 2.97 -3.12
C ILE A 143 13.14 3.07 -4.64
N THR A 144 12.46 2.22 -5.37
CA THR A 144 12.46 2.19 -6.84
C THR A 144 11.13 2.62 -7.44
N HIS A 145 10.08 2.63 -6.63
CA HIS A 145 8.74 2.98 -7.06
C HIS A 145 8.05 3.83 -6.00
N ILE A 146 7.22 4.78 -6.45
CA ILE A 146 6.40 5.62 -5.57
C ILE A 146 4.96 5.60 -6.09
N LEU A 147 4.01 5.32 -5.19
CA LEU A 147 2.58 5.50 -5.43
C LEU A 147 2.10 6.63 -4.50
N ASN A 148 1.67 7.74 -5.09
CA ASN A 148 1.17 8.91 -4.37
C ASN A 148 -0.36 8.94 -4.43
N ALA A 149 -1.02 8.65 -3.31
CA ALA A 149 -2.48 8.67 -3.19
C ALA A 149 -3.05 10.06 -2.87
N SER A 150 -2.22 11.10 -2.93
CA SER A 150 -2.64 12.50 -2.76
C SER A 150 -2.05 13.37 -3.86
N HIS A 151 -1.88 12.79 -5.04
CA HIS A 151 -1.34 13.50 -6.21
C HIS A 151 -2.17 14.74 -6.53
N SER A 152 -1.50 15.79 -6.95
CA SER A 152 -2.10 17.03 -7.38
C SER A 152 -1.30 17.59 -8.55
N LYS A 153 -1.98 18.04 -9.57
CA LYS A 153 -1.38 18.69 -10.74
C LYS A 153 -0.50 19.88 -10.39
N TRP A 154 -0.76 20.51 -9.23
CA TRP A 154 -0.10 21.74 -8.81
C TRP A 154 1.13 21.49 -7.94
N ARG A 155 1.43 20.25 -7.60
CA ARG A 155 2.51 19.91 -6.64
C ARG A 155 3.42 18.82 -7.19
N GLY A 156 4.12 19.08 -8.27
CA GLY A 156 5.11 18.13 -8.80
C GLY A 156 4.66 16.66 -8.76
N GLY A 157 4.91 15.93 -9.77
CA GLY A 157 4.59 14.50 -9.85
C GLY A 157 5.83 13.71 -10.19
N ALA A 158 5.77 13.01 -11.32
CA ALA A 158 6.89 12.21 -11.84
C ALA A 158 8.15 13.06 -12.03
N GLU A 159 7.99 14.32 -12.44
CA GLU A 159 9.09 15.27 -12.68
C GLU A 159 9.97 15.46 -11.45
N TYR A 160 9.38 15.42 -10.27
CA TYR A 160 10.15 15.54 -9.02
C TYR A 160 11.21 14.44 -8.91
N TYR A 161 10.94 13.27 -9.47
CA TYR A 161 11.82 12.10 -9.36
C TYR A 161 12.71 11.88 -10.59
N GLU A 162 12.72 12.82 -11.54
CA GLU A 162 13.60 12.73 -12.71
C GLU A 162 15.07 12.58 -12.29
N GLY A 163 15.79 11.72 -12.98
CA GLY A 163 17.19 11.41 -12.69
C GLY A 163 17.43 10.46 -11.53
N THR A 164 16.40 10.08 -10.77
CA THR A 164 16.52 9.16 -9.63
C THR A 164 16.30 7.70 -10.01
N GLY A 165 15.73 7.42 -11.19
CA GLY A 165 15.31 6.08 -11.60
C GLY A 165 14.04 5.59 -10.93
N ILE A 166 13.37 6.42 -10.14
CA ILE A 166 12.12 6.07 -9.45
C ILE A 166 10.95 6.13 -10.46
N ARG A 167 10.16 5.06 -10.52
CA ARG A 167 8.90 5.04 -11.26
C ARG A 167 7.78 5.56 -10.38
N TYR A 168 6.90 6.38 -10.94
CA TYR A 168 5.89 7.11 -10.19
C TYR A 168 4.48 6.83 -10.72
N LEU A 169 3.55 6.60 -9.80
CA LEU A 169 2.10 6.57 -10.08
C LEU A 169 1.39 7.54 -9.14
N GLY A 170 0.68 8.51 -9.70
CA GLY A 170 -0.11 9.48 -8.95
C GLY A 170 -1.60 9.21 -9.06
N ILE A 171 -2.30 9.24 -7.94
CA ILE A 171 -3.75 9.12 -7.85
C ILE A 171 -4.29 10.38 -7.16
N GLU A 172 -5.16 11.12 -7.87
CA GLU A 172 -5.79 12.34 -7.34
C GLU A 172 -6.97 11.96 -6.43
N ALA A 173 -6.68 11.45 -5.24
CA ALA A 173 -7.71 11.04 -4.28
C ALA A 173 -7.87 12.08 -3.17
N HIS A 174 -9.12 12.27 -2.75
CA HIS A 174 -9.46 13.13 -1.61
C HIS A 174 -9.71 12.27 -0.37
N ASP A 175 -9.22 12.72 0.78
CA ASP A 175 -9.46 12.02 2.04
C ASP A 175 -10.84 12.42 2.60
N SER A 176 -11.86 11.92 1.94
CA SER A 176 -13.26 12.18 2.25
C SER A 176 -14.04 10.87 2.25
N PRO A 177 -14.96 10.67 3.20
CA PRO A 177 -15.82 9.48 3.20
C PRO A 177 -16.71 9.34 1.95
N SER A 178 -16.90 10.42 1.19
CA SER A 178 -17.67 10.41 -0.05
C SER A 178 -16.85 10.12 -1.29
N PHE A 179 -15.51 10.12 -1.18
CA PHE A 179 -14.63 9.84 -2.32
C PHE A 179 -14.65 8.34 -2.64
N ASP A 180 -14.85 7.99 -3.92
CA ASP A 180 -14.80 6.60 -4.35
C ASP A 180 -13.36 6.20 -4.70
N MET A 181 -12.73 5.44 -3.81
CA MET A 181 -11.38 4.89 -3.98
C MET A 181 -11.40 3.56 -4.76
N SER A 182 -12.56 2.92 -4.88
CA SER A 182 -12.68 1.56 -5.41
C SER A 182 -12.16 1.39 -6.84
N PRO A 183 -12.29 2.36 -7.77
CA PRO A 183 -11.73 2.21 -9.12
C PRO A 183 -10.20 2.08 -9.12
N TYR A 184 -9.53 2.53 -8.06
CA TYR A 184 -8.07 2.51 -7.97
C TYR A 184 -7.52 1.26 -7.28
N PHE A 185 -8.35 0.42 -6.68
CA PHE A 185 -7.91 -0.76 -5.92
C PHE A 185 -7.06 -1.72 -6.77
N TYR A 186 -7.57 -2.12 -7.93
CA TYR A 186 -6.85 -3.05 -8.81
C TYR A 186 -5.62 -2.40 -9.47
N PRO A 187 -5.73 -1.21 -10.07
CA PRO A 187 -4.55 -0.55 -10.65
C PRO A 187 -3.43 -0.32 -9.63
N ALA A 188 -3.77 0.09 -8.40
CA ALA A 188 -2.79 0.28 -7.34
C ALA A 188 -2.17 -1.06 -6.93
N ALA A 189 -2.99 -2.11 -6.77
CA ALA A 189 -2.50 -3.44 -6.41
C ALA A 189 -1.55 -4.00 -7.47
N ASP A 190 -1.84 -3.76 -8.75
CA ASP A 190 -0.99 -4.18 -9.86
C ASP A 190 0.35 -3.44 -9.84
N PHE A 191 0.31 -2.13 -9.64
CA PHE A 191 1.53 -1.30 -9.58
C PHE A 191 2.40 -1.71 -8.38
N ILE A 192 1.79 -1.92 -7.20
CA ILE A 192 2.53 -2.37 -6.00
C ILE A 192 3.16 -3.74 -6.25
N HIS A 193 2.39 -4.66 -6.84
CA HIS A 193 2.87 -6.02 -7.12
C HIS A 193 4.06 -6.01 -8.07
N GLN A 194 3.97 -5.25 -9.15
CA GLN A 194 5.06 -5.09 -10.11
C GLN A 194 6.29 -4.48 -9.42
N ALA A 195 6.10 -3.44 -8.64
CA ALA A 195 7.18 -2.76 -7.92
C ALA A 195 7.93 -3.71 -6.99
N LEU A 196 7.22 -4.58 -6.27
CA LEU A 196 7.83 -5.53 -5.34
C LEU A 196 8.59 -6.65 -6.03
N ASN A 197 8.23 -6.97 -7.28
CA ASN A 197 9.01 -7.92 -8.09
C ASN A 197 10.33 -7.30 -8.59
N GLU A 198 10.37 -5.99 -8.75
CA GLU A 198 11.52 -5.27 -9.30
C GLU A 198 12.39 -4.57 -8.25
N GLY A 199 11.82 -4.25 -7.09
CA GLY A 199 12.53 -3.48 -6.07
C GLY A 199 11.72 -3.22 -4.82
N ARG A 200 11.61 -1.95 -4.43
CA ARG A 200 10.90 -1.50 -3.22
C ARG A 200 10.00 -0.33 -3.55
N ILE A 201 8.86 -0.25 -2.89
CA ILE A 201 7.88 0.80 -3.13
C ILE A 201 7.55 1.59 -1.87
N LEU A 202 7.40 2.89 -2.03
CA LEU A 202 6.76 3.77 -1.06
C LEU A 202 5.34 4.08 -1.55
N VAL A 203 4.35 3.75 -0.75
CA VAL A 203 2.96 4.17 -0.95
C VAL A 203 2.67 5.26 0.07
N HIS A 204 2.32 6.47 -0.39
CA HIS A 204 2.15 7.59 0.52
C HIS A 204 0.92 8.44 0.19
N CYS A 205 0.55 9.29 1.11
CA CYS A 205 -0.39 10.39 0.90
C CYS A 205 0.12 11.60 1.71
N ALA A 206 -0.73 12.47 2.21
CA ALA A 206 -0.27 13.60 3.01
C ALA A 206 0.32 13.15 4.35
N VAL A 207 -0.41 12.32 5.11
CA VAL A 207 -0.02 11.86 6.45
C VAL A 207 0.36 10.38 6.47
N GLY A 208 -0.13 9.61 5.51
CA GLY A 208 0.16 8.19 5.43
C GLY A 208 -0.67 7.32 6.34
N VAL A 209 -1.92 7.71 6.63
CA VAL A 209 -2.77 6.95 7.56
C VAL A 209 -4.13 6.53 6.96
N SER A 210 -4.62 7.21 5.91
CA SER A 210 -5.96 6.95 5.38
C SER A 210 -5.92 6.53 3.90
N ARG A 211 -5.71 7.46 2.96
CA ARG A 211 -5.72 7.18 1.50
C ARG A 211 -4.71 6.10 1.11
N SER A 212 -3.45 6.32 1.44
CA SER A 212 -2.36 5.37 1.13
C SER A 212 -2.55 4.03 1.86
N ALA A 213 -2.97 4.07 3.13
CA ALA A 213 -3.27 2.87 3.90
C ALA A 213 -4.36 2.03 3.22
N THR A 214 -5.41 2.69 2.70
CA THR A 214 -6.51 2.01 1.99
C THR A 214 -6.00 1.22 0.79
N LEU A 215 -5.09 1.81 0.00
CA LEU A 215 -4.52 1.13 -1.18
C LEU A 215 -3.61 -0.05 -0.78
N VAL A 216 -2.86 0.09 0.31
CA VAL A 216 -2.02 -1.00 0.83
C VAL A 216 -2.90 -2.15 1.32
N LEU A 217 -3.99 -1.86 2.04
CA LEU A 217 -4.95 -2.89 2.48
C LEU A 217 -5.56 -3.61 1.27
N ALA A 218 -6.01 -2.86 0.26
CA ALA A 218 -6.55 -3.45 -0.98
C ALA A 218 -5.52 -4.37 -1.66
N TYR A 219 -4.25 -3.97 -1.71
CA TYR A 219 -3.17 -4.79 -2.26
C TYR A 219 -3.04 -6.14 -1.51
N LEU A 220 -2.99 -6.10 -0.18
CA LEU A 220 -2.87 -7.32 0.62
C LEU A 220 -4.08 -8.25 0.42
N MET A 221 -5.27 -7.68 0.29
CA MET A 221 -6.50 -8.43 0.06
C MET A 221 -6.52 -9.07 -1.33
N ILE A 222 -6.13 -8.32 -2.37
CA ILE A 222 -6.19 -8.75 -3.78
C ILE A 222 -5.07 -9.75 -4.09
N ARG A 223 -3.83 -9.42 -3.71
CA ARG A 223 -2.65 -10.19 -4.13
C ARG A 223 -2.22 -11.27 -3.12
N HIS A 224 -2.48 -11.06 -1.84
CA HIS A 224 -2.14 -12.03 -0.80
C HIS A 224 -3.37 -12.74 -0.21
N HIS A 225 -4.55 -12.48 -0.78
CA HIS A 225 -5.80 -13.14 -0.41
C HIS A 225 -6.17 -12.99 1.06
N MET A 226 -5.64 -11.95 1.72
CA MET A 226 -5.95 -11.68 3.12
C MET A 226 -7.39 -11.20 3.29
N PRO A 227 -8.14 -11.74 4.26
CA PRO A 227 -9.36 -11.06 4.71
C PRO A 227 -9.03 -9.65 5.22
N LEU A 228 -9.97 -8.72 5.12
CA LEU A 228 -9.76 -7.33 5.51
C LEU A 228 -9.23 -7.20 6.95
N VAL A 229 -9.78 -7.95 7.89
CA VAL A 229 -9.36 -7.93 9.30
C VAL A 229 -7.88 -8.30 9.44
N GLU A 230 -7.42 -9.30 8.70
CA GLU A 230 -6.02 -9.73 8.71
C GLU A 230 -5.10 -8.69 8.08
N ALA A 231 -5.52 -8.11 6.95
CA ALA A 231 -4.77 -7.04 6.31
C ALA A 231 -4.60 -5.85 7.26
N ILE A 232 -5.67 -5.44 7.96
CA ILE A 232 -5.62 -4.36 8.96
C ILE A 232 -4.62 -4.70 10.06
N LYS A 233 -4.69 -5.89 10.64
CA LYS A 233 -3.78 -6.31 11.72
C LYS A 233 -2.32 -6.29 11.25
N THR A 234 -2.06 -6.85 10.07
CA THR A 234 -0.72 -6.89 9.47
C THR A 234 -0.12 -5.48 9.36
N VAL A 235 -0.87 -4.53 8.84
CA VAL A 235 -0.38 -3.15 8.70
C VAL A 235 -0.28 -2.46 10.05
N LYS A 236 -1.27 -2.64 10.93
CA LYS A 236 -1.29 -2.04 12.27
C LYS A 236 -0.13 -2.50 13.17
N ASP A 237 0.42 -3.68 12.94
CA ASP A 237 1.60 -4.14 13.68
C ASP A 237 2.84 -3.25 13.40
N HIS A 238 2.82 -2.51 12.31
CA HIS A 238 3.97 -1.69 11.87
C HIS A 238 3.68 -0.20 11.87
N ARG A 239 2.42 0.23 11.65
CA ARG A 239 2.06 1.64 11.50
C ARG A 239 0.63 1.90 11.99
N GLY A 240 0.44 3.01 12.68
CA GLY A 240 -0.88 3.46 13.12
C GLY A 240 -1.72 4.00 11.97
N ILE A 241 -2.52 3.15 11.33
CA ILE A 241 -3.37 3.53 10.20
C ILE A 241 -4.82 3.77 10.66
N ILE A 242 -5.50 4.69 9.99
CA ILE A 242 -6.92 5.00 10.23
C ILE A 242 -7.58 5.38 8.89
N PRO A 243 -7.91 4.40 8.02
CA PRO A 243 -8.72 4.70 6.82
C PRO A 243 -10.05 5.35 7.24
N ASN A 244 -10.51 6.33 6.49
CA ASN A 244 -11.78 6.96 6.79
C ASN A 244 -12.95 5.97 6.60
N ARG A 245 -14.10 6.31 7.18
CA ARG A 245 -15.28 5.42 7.22
C ARG A 245 -15.78 5.03 5.81
N GLY A 246 -15.69 5.94 4.84
CA GLY A 246 -16.07 5.65 3.45
C GLY A 246 -15.15 4.61 2.81
N PHE A 247 -13.85 4.75 3.04
CA PHE A 247 -12.85 3.79 2.55
C PHE A 247 -13.03 2.42 3.21
N LEU A 248 -13.35 2.39 4.51
CA LEU A 248 -13.64 1.12 5.20
C LEU A 248 -14.83 0.39 4.57
N ARG A 249 -15.92 1.13 4.24
CA ARG A 249 -17.08 0.54 3.53
C ARG A 249 -16.67 -0.06 2.19
N GLN A 250 -15.83 0.65 1.43
CA GLN A 250 -15.34 0.18 0.12
C GLN A 250 -14.46 -1.06 0.27
N LEU A 251 -13.61 -1.11 1.31
CA LEU A 251 -12.78 -2.28 1.61
C LEU A 251 -13.64 -3.49 2.04
N VAL A 252 -14.70 -3.26 2.80
CA VAL A 252 -15.67 -4.34 3.16
C VAL A 252 -16.33 -4.89 1.89
N ALA A 253 -16.75 -4.00 0.97
CA ALA A 253 -17.32 -4.42 -0.31
C ALA A 253 -16.31 -5.24 -1.14
N LEU A 254 -15.05 -4.82 -1.15
CA LEU A 254 -13.97 -5.56 -1.81
C LEU A 254 -13.79 -6.95 -1.18
N ASP A 255 -13.77 -7.03 0.16
CA ASP A 255 -13.60 -8.32 0.88
C ASP A 255 -14.71 -9.30 0.51
N ASN A 256 -15.97 -8.81 0.49
CA ASN A 256 -17.12 -9.61 0.10
C ASN A 256 -16.98 -10.12 -1.34
N ALA A 257 -16.61 -9.26 -2.28
CA ALA A 257 -16.43 -9.61 -3.68
C ALA A 257 -15.33 -10.66 -3.87
N LEU A 258 -14.21 -10.51 -3.15
CA LEU A 258 -13.09 -11.45 -3.22
C LEU A 258 -13.45 -12.81 -2.61
N ARG A 259 -14.25 -12.83 -1.52
CA ARG A 259 -14.75 -14.08 -0.91
C ARG A 259 -15.63 -14.86 -1.88
N LEU A 260 -16.57 -14.17 -2.54
CA LEU A 260 -17.45 -14.79 -3.53
C LEU A 260 -16.66 -15.43 -4.67
N LYS A 261 -15.63 -14.75 -5.17
CA LYS A 261 -14.76 -15.28 -6.24
C LYS A 261 -13.98 -16.53 -5.80
N ARG A 262 -13.64 -16.63 -4.52
CA ARG A 262 -12.91 -17.79 -4.00
C ARG A 262 -13.81 -19.00 -3.72
N SER A 263 -15.11 -18.77 -3.59
CA SER A 263 -16.11 -19.82 -3.34
C SER A 263 -16.73 -20.37 -4.63
N ALA A 264 -16.53 -19.72 -5.77
CA ALA A 264 -17.01 -20.13 -7.08
C ALA A 264 -16.01 -21.03 -7.80
#